data_46a3998b806300e784d105a035b9b1ff
#
_entry.id   46a3998b806300e784d105a035b9b1ff
#
_cell.length_a   1.000
_cell.length_b   1.000
_cell.length_c   1.000
_cell.angle_alpha   90.00
_cell.angle_beta   90.00
_cell.angle_gamma   90.00
#
_symmetry.space_group_name_H-M   'P 1'
#
loop_
_entity.id
_entity.type
_entity.pdbx_description
1 polymer ?
#
loop_
_entity_poly.entity_id
_entity_poly.type
_entity_poly.pdbx_seq_one_letter_code
_entity_poly.pdbx_strand_id
1 'polypeptide(L)'
;MDDTMTITVGKGLERDYTTIQQALDAVPYATRAVIKIQPGTYREKLFSDKHDITLVGAGADKTTIIHGDAGKTMLEEGRKRGTFRSATAFFSGERLRLSQLSIINDAGYGTTIGQAVALYIDVREAELEHVTLTAHQDTLFLAPLPPEPREREGFYGPRMLTPRNMTTTLLKGCTIEGNVDFIFGGGDALFAHCTVISNGEGYVTAPSGWQKDRGLVFDHCVFTSHDTPDGSVYLMRPWRPEGKATFIHCRYGTHIHPDGYALWHGQDDPFTFAEYDVVAPYPITRDRRACALTQAQAEKLLSSFKKNRKTH
;
A
#
# COMPACT_ATOMS: atom_id res chain seq x y z
N MET A 1 10.31 28.24 15.69
CA MET A 1 9.60 28.41 14.41
C MET A 1 9.82 27.13 13.64
N ASP A 2 8.75 26.45 13.27
CA ASP A 2 8.84 25.18 12.54
C ASP A 2 9.20 25.55 11.08
N ASP A 3 10.48 25.44 10.76
CA ASP A 3 11.03 25.92 9.48
C ASP A 3 10.72 24.87 8.39
N THR A 4 9.48 24.89 7.87
CA THR A 4 9.04 23.95 6.84
C THR A 4 9.49 24.48 5.48
N MET A 5 10.36 23.74 4.80
CA MET A 5 10.80 24.04 3.44
C MET A 5 9.65 23.79 2.46
N THR A 6 9.35 24.75 1.60
CA THR A 6 8.36 24.58 0.52
C THR A 6 9.07 24.60 -0.83
N ILE A 7 8.79 23.61 -1.67
CA ILE A 7 9.38 23.44 -3.00
C ILE A 7 8.26 23.23 -4.01
N THR A 8 8.39 23.83 -5.19
CA THR A 8 7.46 23.65 -6.31
C THR A 8 8.11 22.88 -7.45
N VAL A 9 7.43 21.84 -7.94
CA VAL A 9 7.86 21.03 -9.08
C VAL A 9 6.88 21.18 -10.24
N GLY A 10 7.39 21.35 -11.45
CA GLY A 10 6.55 21.44 -12.63
C GLY A 10 7.28 21.76 -13.93
N LYS A 11 6.50 22.01 -14.98
CA LYS A 11 6.99 22.40 -16.32
C LYS A 11 6.86 23.90 -16.60
N GLY A 12 6.13 24.65 -15.78
CA GLY A 12 5.91 26.09 -15.92
C GLY A 12 7.12 26.93 -15.53
N LEU A 13 7.00 28.27 -15.59
CA LEU A 13 8.08 29.21 -15.21
C LEU A 13 8.22 29.36 -13.69
N GLU A 14 7.12 29.21 -12.97
CA GLU A 14 7.09 29.33 -11.49
C GLU A 14 7.32 27.96 -10.83
N ARG A 15 8.56 27.51 -10.82
CA ARG A 15 8.98 26.26 -10.20
C ARG A 15 10.42 26.34 -9.71
N ASP A 16 10.73 25.54 -8.69
CA ASP A 16 12.10 25.37 -8.21
C ASP A 16 12.81 24.25 -8.98
N TYR A 17 12.09 23.15 -9.28
CA TYR A 17 12.61 21.99 -9.98
C TYR A 17 11.69 21.48 -11.09
N THR A 18 12.27 20.79 -12.07
CA THR A 18 11.54 20.15 -13.17
C THR A 18 11.15 18.72 -12.89
N THR A 19 11.84 18.06 -11.95
CA THR A 19 11.57 16.67 -11.55
C THR A 19 11.32 16.59 -10.05
N ILE A 20 10.50 15.60 -9.65
CA ILE A 20 10.17 15.36 -8.24
C ILE A 20 11.40 14.84 -7.51
N GLN A 21 12.21 13.97 -8.16
CA GLN A 21 13.41 13.43 -7.53
C GLN A 21 14.43 14.53 -7.21
N GLN A 22 14.64 15.51 -8.10
CA GLN A 22 15.51 16.64 -7.82
C GLN A 22 15.03 17.46 -6.60
N ALA A 23 13.72 17.64 -6.46
CA ALA A 23 13.15 18.32 -5.30
C ALA A 23 13.37 17.51 -4.01
N LEU A 24 13.19 16.20 -4.03
CA LEU A 24 13.47 15.31 -2.90
C LEU A 24 14.95 15.34 -2.50
N ASP A 25 15.86 15.29 -3.48
CA ASP A 25 17.30 15.32 -3.25
C ASP A 25 17.76 16.63 -2.61
N ALA A 26 17.11 17.75 -2.97
CA ALA A 26 17.42 19.08 -2.43
C ALA A 26 16.99 19.28 -0.96
N VAL A 27 16.08 18.44 -0.44
CA VAL A 27 15.65 18.52 0.98
C VAL A 27 16.80 18.07 1.89
N PRO A 28 17.25 18.90 2.86
CA PRO A 28 18.18 18.43 3.88
C PRO A 28 17.59 17.30 4.72
N TYR A 29 18.42 16.36 5.19
CA TYR A 29 17.96 15.09 5.78
C TYR A 29 16.94 15.28 6.91
N ALA A 30 17.19 16.14 7.87
CA ALA A 30 16.35 16.34 9.06
C ALA A 30 15.28 17.44 8.89
N THR A 31 15.05 17.93 7.67
CA THR A 31 14.14 19.05 7.41
C THR A 31 12.74 18.52 7.06
N ARG A 32 11.70 19.19 7.58
CA ARG A 32 10.34 19.03 7.09
C ARG A 32 10.20 19.75 5.74
N ALA A 33 9.71 19.05 4.73
CA ALA A 33 9.49 19.67 3.43
C ALA A 33 8.09 19.39 2.87
N VAL A 34 7.52 20.39 2.21
CA VAL A 34 6.30 20.30 1.42
C VAL A 34 6.65 20.54 -0.05
N ILE A 35 6.50 19.53 -0.88
CA ILE A 35 6.74 19.59 -2.31
C ILE A 35 5.39 19.66 -3.02
N LYS A 36 5.10 20.80 -3.63
CA LYS A 36 3.90 21.07 -4.43
C LYS A 36 4.18 20.70 -5.88
N ILE A 37 3.41 19.76 -6.41
CA ILE A 37 3.62 19.22 -7.74
C ILE A 37 2.52 19.75 -8.68
N GLN A 38 2.92 20.49 -9.71
CA GLN A 38 2.00 21.00 -10.72
C GLN A 38 1.35 19.86 -11.52
N PRO A 39 0.21 20.11 -12.20
CA PRO A 39 -0.39 19.12 -13.10
C PRO A 39 0.60 18.61 -14.14
N GLY A 40 0.61 17.31 -14.37
CA GLY A 40 1.48 16.68 -15.36
C GLY A 40 1.73 15.20 -15.10
N THR A 41 2.31 14.52 -16.08
CA THR A 41 2.82 13.17 -15.97
C THR A 41 4.34 13.22 -15.80
N TYR A 42 4.79 12.68 -14.66
CA TYR A 42 6.19 12.61 -14.25
C TYR A 42 6.65 11.17 -14.37
N ARG A 43 7.38 10.87 -15.44
CA ARG A 43 7.96 9.53 -15.63
C ARG A 43 9.28 9.44 -14.88
N GLU A 44 9.15 9.16 -13.60
CA GLU A 44 10.25 9.15 -12.64
C GLU A 44 10.14 7.93 -11.70
N LYS A 45 11.29 7.43 -11.26
CA LYS A 45 11.39 6.52 -10.13
C LYS A 45 11.83 7.33 -8.92
N LEU A 46 10.99 7.35 -7.88
CA LEU A 46 11.25 8.15 -6.69
C LEU A 46 11.89 7.32 -5.58
N PHE A 47 12.90 7.90 -4.95
CA PHE A 47 13.52 7.38 -3.75
C PHE A 47 13.70 8.50 -2.72
N SER A 48 13.22 8.32 -1.50
CA SER A 48 13.47 9.25 -0.41
C SER A 48 13.63 8.50 0.91
N ASP A 49 14.70 8.85 1.64
CA ASP A 49 14.96 8.44 3.02
C ASP A 49 14.91 9.64 3.99
N LYS A 50 14.32 10.75 3.53
CA LYS A 50 14.23 12.00 4.28
C LYS A 50 13.25 11.89 5.45
N HIS A 51 13.48 12.68 6.48
CA HIS A 51 12.80 12.57 7.77
C HIS A 51 11.29 12.86 7.71
N ASP A 52 10.86 13.94 7.04
CA ASP A 52 9.46 14.39 7.02
C ASP A 52 9.12 14.99 5.64
N ILE A 53 8.45 14.22 4.80
CA ILE A 53 8.12 14.60 3.43
C ILE A 53 6.61 14.67 3.24
N THR A 54 6.18 15.77 2.62
CA THR A 54 4.81 15.94 2.12
C THR A 54 4.85 16.19 0.62
N LEU A 55 4.19 15.34 -0.18
CA LEU A 55 3.95 15.57 -1.60
C LEU A 55 2.48 15.94 -1.81
N VAL A 56 2.24 17.07 -2.48
CA VAL A 56 0.89 17.55 -2.80
C VAL A 56 0.76 17.74 -4.30
N GLY A 57 -0.05 16.93 -4.96
CA GLY A 57 -0.42 17.07 -6.35
C GLY A 57 -1.59 18.04 -6.55
N ALA A 58 -2.03 18.18 -7.79
CA ALA A 58 -3.15 19.05 -8.18
C ALA A 58 -4.49 18.28 -8.33
N GLY A 59 -4.48 16.99 -8.04
CA GLY A 59 -5.57 16.03 -8.20
C GLY A 59 -5.03 14.70 -8.69
N ALA A 60 -5.62 13.58 -8.26
CA ALA A 60 -5.18 12.25 -8.68
C ALA A 60 -5.33 12.05 -10.21
N ASP A 61 -6.26 12.73 -10.84
CA ASP A 61 -6.48 12.79 -12.29
C ASP A 61 -5.54 13.74 -13.03
N LYS A 62 -4.82 14.62 -12.32
CA LYS A 62 -4.01 15.70 -12.89
C LYS A 62 -2.51 15.56 -12.66
N THR A 63 -2.11 14.93 -11.56
CA THR A 63 -0.69 14.75 -11.21
C THR A 63 -0.40 13.26 -11.11
N THR A 64 0.37 12.73 -12.07
CA THR A 64 0.69 11.31 -12.16
C THR A 64 2.20 11.09 -12.10
N ILE A 65 2.63 10.25 -11.17
CA ILE A 65 4.00 9.72 -11.07
C ILE A 65 3.97 8.30 -11.63
N ILE A 66 4.78 8.00 -12.63
CA ILE A 66 4.71 6.72 -13.34
C ILE A 66 6.10 6.17 -13.69
N HIS A 67 6.33 4.89 -13.41
CA HIS A 67 7.55 4.17 -13.80
C HIS A 67 7.26 2.67 -13.89
N GLY A 68 7.92 1.96 -14.81
CA GLY A 68 7.65 0.55 -15.09
C GLY A 68 8.83 -0.37 -14.76
N ASP A 69 9.10 -0.60 -13.48
CA ASP A 69 10.07 -1.61 -13.03
C ASP A 69 9.37 -2.89 -12.58
N ALA A 70 9.94 -4.06 -12.94
CA ALA A 70 9.36 -5.37 -12.65
C ALA A 70 10.33 -6.31 -11.93
N GLY A 71 9.79 -7.15 -11.05
CA GLY A 71 10.59 -8.07 -10.22
C GLY A 71 11.38 -9.10 -11.01
N LYS A 72 10.85 -9.60 -12.14
CA LYS A 72 11.54 -10.57 -13.01
C LYS A 72 12.58 -9.95 -13.96
N THR A 73 12.66 -8.63 -14.04
CA THR A 73 13.67 -7.96 -14.90
C THR A 73 15.07 -8.40 -14.49
N MET A 74 15.83 -8.91 -15.47
CA MET A 74 17.24 -9.24 -15.27
C MET A 74 18.07 -7.96 -15.30
N LEU A 75 18.92 -7.78 -14.31
CA LEU A 75 19.88 -6.68 -14.23
C LEU A 75 21.21 -7.08 -14.85
N GLU A 76 22.06 -6.10 -15.14
CA GLU A 76 23.36 -6.32 -15.78
C GLU A 76 24.26 -7.29 -15.00
N GLU A 77 24.18 -7.27 -13.68
CA GLU A 77 24.91 -8.20 -12.80
C GLU A 77 24.37 -9.65 -12.81
N GLY A 78 23.42 -9.99 -13.69
CA GLY A 78 22.86 -11.34 -13.83
C GLY A 78 21.86 -11.75 -12.74
N ARG A 79 21.32 -10.80 -11.96
CA ARG A 79 20.30 -11.04 -10.95
C ARG A 79 18.96 -10.49 -11.38
N LYS A 80 17.87 -11.07 -10.87
CA LYS A 80 16.55 -10.45 -10.97
C LYS A 80 16.50 -9.19 -10.12
N ARG A 81 15.75 -8.18 -10.57
CA ARG A 81 15.48 -6.96 -9.80
C ARG A 81 14.87 -7.28 -8.43
N GLY A 82 13.89 -8.19 -8.38
CA GLY A 82 13.13 -8.54 -7.19
C GLY A 82 12.05 -7.50 -6.86
N THR A 83 11.10 -7.91 -6.01
CA THR A 83 9.93 -7.13 -5.61
C THR A 83 10.30 -5.76 -5.05
N PHE A 84 11.20 -5.72 -4.07
CA PHE A 84 11.48 -4.54 -3.26
C PHE A 84 12.40 -3.51 -3.93
N ARG A 85 12.84 -3.78 -5.16
CA ARG A 85 13.53 -2.81 -6.03
C ARG A 85 12.69 -2.39 -7.23
N SER A 86 11.45 -2.88 -7.34
CA SER A 86 10.56 -2.54 -8.46
C SER A 86 9.72 -1.29 -8.20
N ALA A 87 9.70 -0.74 -7.00
CA ALA A 87 8.81 0.36 -6.64
C ALA A 87 9.00 1.60 -7.52
N THR A 88 7.89 2.15 -8.00
CA THR A 88 7.85 3.46 -8.67
C THR A 88 8.21 4.57 -7.69
N ALA A 89 7.67 4.51 -6.47
CA ALA A 89 8.02 5.43 -5.39
C ALA A 89 8.35 4.65 -4.11
N PHE A 90 9.52 4.97 -3.54
CA PHE A 90 10.00 4.42 -2.27
C PHE A 90 10.20 5.55 -1.27
N PHE A 91 9.62 5.38 -0.08
CA PHE A 91 9.80 6.31 1.03
C PHE A 91 10.16 5.56 2.32
N SER A 92 11.20 6.05 3.00
CA SER A 92 11.53 5.68 4.37
C SER A 92 11.78 6.95 5.20
N GLY A 93 11.75 6.83 6.53
CA GLY A 93 11.91 7.98 7.44
C GLY A 93 10.89 7.99 8.57
N GLU A 94 10.56 9.18 9.07
CA GLU A 94 9.64 9.31 10.20
C GLU A 94 8.19 9.60 9.76
N ARG A 95 8.00 10.57 8.85
CA ARG A 95 6.68 10.99 8.39
C ARG A 95 6.60 11.13 6.89
N LEU A 96 5.50 10.65 6.34
CA LEU A 96 5.14 10.81 4.92
C LEU A 96 3.71 11.30 4.81
N ARG A 97 3.48 12.33 4.01
CA ARG A 97 2.14 12.72 3.57
C ARG A 97 2.08 12.79 2.06
N LEU A 98 1.12 12.09 1.49
CA LEU A 98 0.82 12.12 0.06
C LEU A 98 -0.61 12.58 -0.14
N SER A 99 -0.85 13.52 -1.04
CA SER A 99 -2.22 13.95 -1.35
C SER A 99 -2.40 14.39 -2.78
N GLN A 100 -3.61 14.15 -3.32
CA GLN A 100 -4.05 14.67 -4.62
C GLN A 100 -3.13 14.29 -5.79
N LEU A 101 -2.69 13.03 -5.87
CA LEU A 101 -1.80 12.53 -6.93
C LEU A 101 -2.03 11.03 -7.21
N SER A 102 -1.54 10.57 -8.33
CA SER A 102 -1.49 9.14 -8.68
C SER A 102 -0.05 8.64 -8.74
N ILE A 103 0.17 7.39 -8.29
CA ILE A 103 1.44 6.66 -8.43
C ILE A 103 1.15 5.35 -9.15
N ILE A 104 1.79 5.14 -10.30
CA ILE A 104 1.53 4.02 -11.20
C ILE A 104 2.82 3.24 -11.46
N ASN A 105 2.75 1.92 -11.35
CA ASN A 105 3.77 1.06 -11.95
C ASN A 105 3.19 0.44 -13.23
N ASP A 106 3.69 0.87 -14.39
CA ASP A 106 3.17 0.46 -15.70
C ASP A 106 3.96 -0.70 -16.34
N ALA A 107 4.67 -1.51 -15.56
CA ALA A 107 5.46 -2.63 -16.07
C ALA A 107 4.61 -3.75 -16.72
N GLY A 108 3.34 -3.89 -16.32
CA GLY A 108 2.40 -4.84 -16.90
C GLY A 108 1.97 -5.97 -15.97
N TYR A 109 1.44 -7.06 -16.54
CA TYR A 109 0.81 -8.15 -15.77
C TYR A 109 1.83 -9.06 -15.07
N GLY A 110 1.59 -9.35 -13.80
CA GLY A 110 2.46 -10.14 -12.93
C GLY A 110 2.77 -11.55 -13.44
N THR A 111 1.87 -12.19 -14.18
CA THR A 111 2.13 -13.49 -14.82
C THR A 111 3.37 -13.47 -15.70
N THR A 112 3.58 -12.41 -16.43
CA THR A 112 4.73 -12.21 -17.35
C THR A 112 5.92 -11.61 -16.63
N ILE A 113 5.71 -10.51 -15.89
CA ILE A 113 6.80 -9.64 -15.40
C ILE A 113 7.11 -9.82 -13.90
N GLY A 114 6.28 -10.59 -13.17
CA GLY A 114 6.35 -10.73 -11.72
C GLY A 114 5.77 -9.53 -10.98
N GLN A 115 6.28 -9.27 -9.80
CA GLN A 115 5.86 -8.18 -8.91
C GLN A 115 6.26 -6.82 -9.49
N ALA A 116 5.41 -5.82 -9.28
CA ALA A 116 5.64 -4.46 -9.77
C ALA A 116 5.00 -3.45 -8.80
N VAL A 117 5.76 -3.01 -7.81
CA VAL A 117 5.27 -2.15 -6.74
C VAL A 117 5.06 -0.72 -7.25
N ALA A 118 3.89 -0.14 -7.03
CA ALA A 118 3.68 1.28 -7.26
C ALA A 118 4.25 2.11 -6.09
N LEU A 119 3.90 1.75 -4.86
CA LEU A 119 4.32 2.51 -3.67
C LEU A 119 4.86 1.58 -2.58
N TYR A 120 6.09 1.87 -2.12
CA TYR A 120 6.74 1.24 -0.98
C TYR A 120 6.83 2.24 0.17
N ILE A 121 6.17 1.95 1.30
CA ILE A 121 6.16 2.79 2.50
C ILE A 121 6.90 2.07 3.63
N ASP A 122 8.02 2.64 4.11
CA ASP A 122 8.74 2.21 5.31
C ASP A 122 9.06 3.42 6.20
N VAL A 123 8.04 4.19 6.50
CA VAL A 123 8.10 5.33 7.41
C VAL A 123 7.33 5.01 8.69
N ARG A 124 7.69 5.62 9.80
CA ARG A 124 7.02 5.40 11.08
C ARG A 124 5.53 5.75 11.02
N GLU A 125 5.18 6.88 10.39
CA GLU A 125 3.80 7.35 10.23
C GLU A 125 3.58 7.86 8.80
N ALA A 126 2.58 7.33 8.10
CA ALA A 126 2.18 7.80 6.78
C ALA A 126 0.71 8.20 6.75
N GLU A 127 0.41 9.26 6.02
CA GLU A 127 -0.96 9.70 5.72
C GLU A 127 -1.11 9.90 4.20
N LEU A 128 -2.08 9.21 3.60
CA LEU A 128 -2.45 9.33 2.20
C LEU A 128 -3.89 9.84 2.09
N GLU A 129 -4.12 10.90 1.35
CA GLU A 129 -5.45 11.46 1.14
C GLU A 129 -5.73 11.72 -0.34
N HIS A 130 -6.78 11.09 -0.89
CA HIS A 130 -7.14 11.17 -2.30
C HIS A 130 -5.97 10.83 -3.24
N VAL A 131 -5.28 9.73 -2.95
CA VAL A 131 -4.19 9.17 -3.74
C VAL A 131 -4.70 7.96 -4.51
N THR A 132 -4.34 7.86 -5.79
CA THR A 132 -4.58 6.67 -6.60
C THR A 132 -3.28 5.89 -6.78
N LEU A 133 -3.31 4.60 -6.46
CA LEU A 133 -2.20 3.65 -6.62
C LEU A 133 -2.63 2.59 -7.62
N THR A 134 -1.87 2.43 -8.71
CA THR A 134 -2.20 1.46 -9.76
C THR A 134 -0.99 0.63 -10.15
N ALA A 135 -1.17 -0.68 -10.13
CA ALA A 135 -0.27 -1.67 -10.71
C ALA A 135 -1.08 -2.96 -10.99
N HIS A 136 -0.40 -4.11 -11.01
CA HIS A 136 -1.04 -5.42 -11.06
C HIS A 136 -0.70 -6.23 -9.81
N GLN A 137 0.38 -7.01 -9.83
CA GLN A 137 0.83 -7.76 -8.66
C GLN A 137 1.67 -6.87 -7.73
N ASP A 138 1.37 -6.88 -6.41
CA ASP A 138 2.15 -6.20 -5.36
C ASP A 138 2.10 -4.66 -5.42
N THR A 139 0.95 -4.03 -5.68
CA THR A 139 0.82 -2.58 -5.89
C THR A 139 1.30 -1.73 -4.71
N LEU A 140 0.90 -2.05 -3.47
CA LEU A 140 1.21 -1.28 -2.26
C LEU A 140 1.90 -2.15 -1.22
N PHE A 141 3.15 -1.83 -0.90
CA PHE A 141 3.89 -2.44 0.20
C PHE A 141 3.89 -1.54 1.44
N LEU A 142 3.49 -2.13 2.58
CA LEU A 142 3.44 -1.50 3.90
C LEU A 142 4.43 -2.22 4.83
N ALA A 143 5.59 -1.59 5.09
CA ALA A 143 6.62 -2.15 5.95
C ALA A 143 6.10 -2.40 7.39
N PRO A 144 6.75 -3.26 8.18
CA PRO A 144 8.07 -3.83 7.94
C PRO A 144 8.06 -5.06 7.05
N LEU A 145 9.22 -5.38 6.49
CA LEU A 145 9.48 -6.70 5.92
C LEU A 145 9.36 -7.77 7.01
N PRO A 146 8.90 -8.99 6.70
CA PRO A 146 8.98 -10.13 7.63
C PRO A 146 10.42 -10.37 8.13
N PRO A 147 10.61 -11.09 9.24
CA PRO A 147 11.95 -11.38 9.77
C PRO A 147 12.86 -12.06 8.75
N GLU A 148 12.34 -13.02 8.00
CA GLU A 148 13.11 -13.82 7.05
C GLU A 148 12.40 -13.93 5.69
N PRO A 149 13.16 -13.96 4.58
CA PRO A 149 12.59 -14.20 3.25
C PRO A 149 12.23 -15.69 3.09
N ARG A 150 11.23 -15.98 2.24
CA ARG A 150 10.89 -17.37 1.86
C ARG A 150 11.89 -17.96 0.89
N GLU A 151 12.50 -17.13 0.05
CA GLU A 151 13.48 -17.50 -0.94
C GLU A 151 14.79 -16.76 -0.70
N ARG A 152 15.90 -17.36 -1.08
CA ARG A 152 17.19 -16.68 -1.05
C ARG A 152 17.11 -15.37 -1.82
N GLU A 153 17.58 -14.28 -1.22
CA GLU A 153 17.52 -12.92 -1.80
C GLU A 153 16.10 -12.35 -1.98
N GLY A 154 15.05 -12.99 -1.44
CA GLY A 154 13.66 -12.55 -1.60
C GLY A 154 13.37 -11.15 -1.07
N PHE A 155 14.22 -10.60 -0.18
CA PHE A 155 14.10 -9.22 0.33
C PHE A 155 15.15 -8.27 -0.24
N TYR A 156 15.84 -8.66 -1.31
CA TYR A 156 16.86 -7.80 -1.88
C TYR A 156 16.30 -6.43 -2.28
N GLY A 157 16.74 -5.40 -1.57
CA GLY A 157 16.23 -4.05 -1.72
C GLY A 157 16.73 -3.09 -0.64
N PRO A 158 16.29 -1.83 -0.66
CA PRO A 158 16.83 -0.76 0.18
C PRO A 158 16.75 -1.04 1.70
N ARG A 159 15.78 -1.85 2.13
CA ARG A 159 15.51 -2.06 3.56
C ARG A 159 15.79 -3.48 4.06
N MET A 160 16.49 -4.32 3.28
CA MET A 160 16.71 -5.72 3.65
C MET A 160 17.49 -5.91 4.97
N LEU A 161 18.43 -5.02 5.28
CA LEU A 161 19.29 -5.07 6.47
C LEU A 161 18.88 -4.11 7.59
N THR A 162 17.76 -3.41 7.44
CA THR A 162 17.33 -2.42 8.44
C THR A 162 16.48 -3.06 9.53
N PRO A 163 16.39 -2.45 10.72
CA PRO A 163 15.49 -2.90 11.78
C PRO A 163 14.04 -2.99 11.30
N ARG A 164 13.29 -3.97 11.81
CA ARG A 164 11.86 -4.19 11.51
C ARG A 164 11.02 -3.38 12.50
N ASN A 165 10.93 -2.07 12.27
CA ASN A 165 10.14 -1.19 13.11
C ASN A 165 8.68 -1.18 12.65
N MET A 166 7.76 -1.13 13.61
CA MET A 166 6.34 -0.99 13.31
C MET A 166 6.04 0.35 12.65
N THR A 167 5.23 0.29 11.61
CA THR A 167 4.75 1.45 10.87
C THR A 167 3.24 1.60 11.03
N THR A 168 2.73 2.81 10.89
CA THR A 168 1.29 3.07 10.84
C THR A 168 0.96 3.93 9.62
N THR A 169 0.08 3.44 8.77
CA THR A 169 -0.37 4.16 7.57
C THR A 169 -1.87 4.42 7.63
N LEU A 170 -2.27 5.66 7.40
CA LEU A 170 -3.67 6.06 7.27
C LEU A 170 -3.96 6.44 5.81
N LEU A 171 -4.91 5.76 5.18
CA LEU A 171 -5.35 6.06 3.82
C LEU A 171 -6.81 6.53 3.87
N LYS A 172 -7.12 7.69 3.30
CA LYS A 172 -8.45 8.27 3.31
C LYS A 172 -8.89 8.67 1.90
N GLY A 173 -10.02 8.15 1.45
CA GLY A 173 -10.56 8.45 0.13
C GLY A 173 -9.62 8.09 -1.01
N CYS A 174 -8.76 7.09 -0.81
CA CYS A 174 -7.79 6.63 -1.79
C CYS A 174 -8.39 5.57 -2.72
N THR A 175 -7.81 5.43 -3.91
CA THR A 175 -8.10 4.31 -4.82
C THR A 175 -6.85 3.43 -4.92
N ILE A 176 -7.00 2.13 -4.70
CA ILE A 176 -5.93 1.15 -4.84
C ILE A 176 -6.35 0.10 -5.84
N GLU A 177 -5.57 -0.08 -6.89
CA GLU A 177 -5.86 -1.01 -7.98
C GLU A 177 -4.75 -2.04 -8.17
N GLY A 178 -5.15 -3.30 -8.37
CA GLY A 178 -4.24 -4.43 -8.61
C GLY A 178 -4.99 -5.75 -8.72
N ASN A 179 -4.25 -6.87 -8.76
CA ASN A 179 -4.88 -8.20 -8.85
C ASN A 179 -4.32 -9.21 -7.84
N VAL A 180 -3.01 -9.44 -7.77
CA VAL A 180 -2.42 -10.46 -6.89
C VAL A 180 -1.65 -9.80 -5.75
N ASP A 181 -2.05 -10.08 -4.49
CA ASP A 181 -1.36 -9.62 -3.29
C ASP A 181 -1.13 -8.09 -3.30
N PHE A 182 -2.06 -7.34 -3.89
CA PHE A 182 -1.77 -5.96 -4.29
C PHE A 182 -1.76 -4.95 -3.13
N ILE A 183 -2.16 -5.37 -1.91
CA ILE A 183 -1.94 -4.65 -0.66
C ILE A 183 -1.24 -5.60 0.30
N PHE A 184 0.05 -5.42 0.56
CA PHE A 184 0.81 -6.41 1.32
C PHE A 184 1.82 -5.79 2.29
N GLY A 185 2.26 -6.60 3.27
CA GLY A 185 3.27 -6.20 4.25
C GLY A 185 2.86 -6.41 5.69
N GLY A 186 3.69 -5.93 6.62
CA GLY A 186 3.58 -6.17 8.06
C GLY A 186 3.15 -4.96 8.89
N GLY A 187 2.90 -3.81 8.27
CA GLY A 187 2.53 -2.58 8.96
C GLY A 187 1.05 -2.53 9.37
N ASP A 188 0.77 -1.72 10.36
CA ASP A 188 -0.60 -1.34 10.69
C ASP A 188 -1.13 -0.34 9.67
N ALA A 189 -2.29 -0.59 9.08
CA ALA A 189 -2.89 0.35 8.15
C ALA A 189 -4.41 0.45 8.33
N LEU A 190 -4.91 1.69 8.28
CA LEU A 190 -6.35 1.97 8.21
C LEU A 190 -6.68 2.57 6.84
N PHE A 191 -7.50 1.85 6.09
CA PHE A 191 -8.10 2.30 4.85
C PHE A 191 -9.51 2.81 5.17
N ALA A 192 -9.73 4.11 5.12
CA ALA A 192 -11.02 4.73 5.43
C ALA A 192 -11.65 5.32 4.16
N HIS A 193 -12.87 4.89 3.83
CA HIS A 193 -13.62 5.35 2.66
C HIS A 193 -12.83 5.20 1.35
N CYS A 194 -12.05 4.13 1.22
CA CYS A 194 -11.25 3.85 0.03
C CYS A 194 -12.03 3.00 -0.99
N THR A 195 -11.64 3.13 -2.26
CA THR A 195 -12.07 2.24 -3.34
C THR A 195 -10.93 1.26 -3.65
N VAL A 196 -11.21 -0.03 -3.58
CA VAL A 196 -10.27 -1.12 -3.86
C VAL A 196 -10.72 -1.80 -5.13
N ILE A 197 -9.90 -1.74 -6.18
CA ILE A 197 -10.26 -2.20 -7.52
C ILE A 197 -9.43 -3.42 -7.90
N SER A 198 -10.12 -4.54 -8.18
CA SER A 198 -9.46 -5.71 -8.75
C SER A 198 -9.43 -5.60 -10.28
N ASN A 199 -8.24 -5.57 -10.88
CA ASN A 199 -8.04 -5.55 -12.32
C ASN A 199 -7.66 -6.93 -12.90
N GLY A 200 -8.04 -7.99 -12.20
CA GLY A 200 -7.86 -9.40 -12.56
C GLY A 200 -8.10 -10.30 -11.37
N GLU A 201 -8.10 -11.61 -11.60
CA GLU A 201 -8.25 -12.63 -10.56
C GLU A 201 -7.08 -12.61 -9.56
N GLY A 202 -7.34 -12.97 -8.31
CA GLY A 202 -6.26 -13.09 -7.32
C GLY A 202 -6.64 -12.75 -5.89
N TYR A 203 -5.86 -11.90 -5.23
CA TYR A 203 -5.96 -11.65 -3.80
C TYR A 203 -5.77 -10.17 -3.51
N VAL A 204 -6.70 -9.58 -2.75
CA VAL A 204 -6.61 -8.15 -2.38
C VAL A 204 -5.45 -7.94 -1.42
N THR A 205 -5.42 -8.69 -0.31
CA THR A 205 -4.41 -8.48 0.73
C THR A 205 -3.53 -9.69 0.97
N ALA A 206 -2.24 -9.43 1.21
CA ALA A 206 -1.25 -10.43 1.65
C ALA A 206 -0.52 -9.93 2.91
N PRO A 207 -1.19 -9.92 4.08
CA PRO A 207 -0.61 -9.43 5.31
C PRO A 207 0.48 -10.35 5.85
N SER A 208 1.49 -9.76 6.53
CA SER A 208 2.58 -10.44 7.21
C SER A 208 2.79 -9.86 8.61
N GLY A 209 1.73 -9.80 9.38
CA GLY A 209 1.72 -9.12 10.68
C GLY A 209 2.42 -9.87 11.81
N TRP A 210 2.38 -9.25 12.99
CA TRP A 210 2.87 -9.78 14.26
C TRP A 210 1.68 -9.93 15.22
N GLN A 211 1.79 -10.79 16.24
CA GLN A 211 0.67 -11.07 17.15
C GLN A 211 -0.01 -9.84 17.76
N LYS A 212 0.77 -8.77 18.03
CA LYS A 212 0.28 -7.57 18.71
C LYS A 212 -0.18 -6.45 17.76
N ASP A 213 -0.06 -6.65 16.45
CA ASP A 213 -0.40 -5.66 15.45
C ASP A 213 -1.91 -5.56 15.25
N ARG A 214 -2.35 -4.41 14.74
CA ARG A 214 -3.71 -4.19 14.25
C ARG A 214 -3.93 -4.80 12.88
N GLY A 215 -2.87 -4.86 12.06
CA GLY A 215 -2.87 -5.34 10.69
C GLY A 215 -3.52 -4.37 9.70
N LEU A 216 -4.05 -4.92 8.62
CA LEU A 216 -4.71 -4.16 7.55
C LEU A 216 -6.21 -4.03 7.89
N VAL A 217 -6.69 -2.82 8.16
CA VAL A 217 -8.08 -2.54 8.56
C VAL A 217 -8.75 -1.68 7.51
N PHE A 218 -9.88 -2.14 6.99
CA PHE A 218 -10.70 -1.44 6.00
C PHE A 218 -11.99 -0.99 6.65
N ASP A 219 -12.28 0.32 6.60
CA ASP A 219 -13.49 0.91 7.16
C ASP A 219 -14.26 1.70 6.09
N HIS A 220 -15.53 1.38 5.86
CA HIS A 220 -16.38 1.98 4.84
C HIS A 220 -15.77 1.94 3.42
N CYS A 221 -15.03 0.86 3.10
CA CYS A 221 -14.42 0.69 1.79
C CYS A 221 -15.35 -0.02 0.80
N VAL A 222 -15.18 0.28 -0.48
CA VAL A 222 -15.88 -0.38 -1.59
C VAL A 222 -14.88 -1.22 -2.37
N PHE A 223 -15.19 -2.51 -2.52
CA PHE A 223 -14.42 -3.46 -3.33
C PHE A 223 -15.15 -3.67 -4.65
N THR A 224 -14.53 -3.28 -5.73
CA THR A 224 -15.07 -3.36 -7.10
C THR A 224 -14.04 -3.93 -8.07
N SER A 225 -14.41 -4.15 -9.32
CA SER A 225 -13.50 -4.70 -10.32
C SER A 225 -13.74 -4.13 -11.72
N HIS A 226 -12.75 -4.31 -12.59
CA HIS A 226 -12.83 -4.17 -14.03
C HIS A 226 -12.89 -5.59 -14.65
N ASP A 227 -14.02 -5.99 -15.22
CA ASP A 227 -14.19 -7.25 -15.98
C ASP A 227 -13.60 -8.52 -15.34
N THR A 228 -13.53 -8.56 -14.00
CA THR A 228 -13.03 -9.71 -13.25
C THR A 228 -14.17 -10.70 -13.00
N PRO A 229 -13.99 -12.01 -13.25
CA PRO A 229 -15.05 -13.00 -13.06
C PRO A 229 -15.61 -13.03 -11.63
N ASP A 230 -16.89 -13.33 -11.49
CA ASP A 230 -17.55 -13.48 -10.20
C ASP A 230 -16.86 -14.54 -9.34
N GLY A 231 -16.65 -14.25 -8.05
CA GLY A 231 -16.07 -15.16 -7.08
C GLY A 231 -14.60 -15.54 -7.32
N SER A 232 -13.85 -14.79 -8.14
CA SER A 232 -12.47 -15.12 -8.50
C SER A 232 -11.41 -14.38 -7.69
N VAL A 233 -11.80 -13.49 -6.78
CA VAL A 233 -10.88 -12.69 -5.96
C VAL A 233 -11.12 -12.95 -4.48
N TYR A 234 -10.09 -13.31 -3.76
CA TYR A 234 -10.12 -13.40 -2.30
C TYR A 234 -9.72 -12.08 -1.65
N LEU A 235 -10.38 -11.70 -0.57
CA LEU A 235 -10.04 -10.49 0.20
C LEU A 235 -8.67 -10.61 0.88
N MET A 236 -8.27 -11.83 1.24
CA MET A 236 -7.02 -12.07 1.96
C MET A 236 -6.38 -13.41 1.58
N ARG A 237 -5.04 -13.39 1.52
CA ARG A 237 -4.18 -14.57 1.54
C ARG A 237 -2.99 -14.28 2.47
N PRO A 238 -2.90 -14.86 3.71
CA PRO A 238 -1.85 -14.47 4.66
C PRO A 238 -0.47 -14.85 4.10
N TRP A 239 0.38 -13.83 3.88
CA TRP A 239 1.74 -14.04 3.36
C TRP A 239 2.66 -14.68 4.39
N ARG A 240 2.40 -14.42 5.67
CA ARG A 240 3.13 -14.96 6.82
C ARG A 240 2.16 -15.35 7.93
N PRO A 241 2.60 -16.21 8.89
CA PRO A 241 1.88 -16.40 10.12
C PRO A 241 1.52 -15.07 10.78
N GLU A 242 0.43 -15.04 11.54
CA GLU A 242 -0.11 -13.85 12.24
C GLU A 242 -0.55 -12.69 11.32
N GLY A 243 -0.59 -12.91 10.00
CA GLY A 243 -1.14 -11.91 9.07
C GLY A 243 -2.60 -11.58 9.40
N LYS A 244 -2.97 -10.28 9.42
CA LYS A 244 -4.31 -9.81 9.82
C LYS A 244 -4.91 -8.89 8.78
N ALA A 245 -6.19 -9.18 8.43
CA ALA A 245 -7.02 -8.26 7.68
C ALA A 245 -8.41 -8.19 8.31
N THR A 246 -8.93 -6.98 8.49
CA THR A 246 -10.24 -6.72 9.10
C THR A 246 -11.05 -5.78 8.22
N PHE A 247 -12.30 -6.13 7.96
CA PHE A 247 -13.21 -5.41 7.09
C PHE A 247 -14.44 -4.96 7.90
N ILE A 248 -14.65 -3.64 7.99
CA ILE A 248 -15.68 -3.00 8.82
C ILE A 248 -16.52 -2.11 7.91
N HIS A 249 -17.85 -2.25 7.92
CA HIS A 249 -18.80 -1.47 7.10
C HIS A 249 -18.45 -1.48 5.59
N CYS A 250 -17.83 -2.55 5.10
CA CYS A 250 -17.37 -2.65 3.72
C CYS A 250 -18.46 -3.18 2.77
N ARG A 251 -18.34 -2.82 1.49
CA ARG A 251 -19.23 -3.31 0.42
C ARG A 251 -18.41 -4.08 -0.60
N TYR A 252 -18.81 -5.32 -0.87
CA TYR A 252 -18.14 -6.20 -1.82
C TYR A 252 -18.89 -6.28 -3.15
N GLY A 253 -18.15 -6.31 -4.28
CA GLY A 253 -18.68 -6.64 -5.59
C GLY A 253 -18.80 -8.16 -5.79
N THR A 254 -19.41 -8.58 -6.90
CA THR A 254 -19.64 -10.00 -7.23
C THR A 254 -18.35 -10.79 -7.44
N HIS A 255 -17.26 -10.12 -7.82
CA HIS A 255 -15.93 -10.72 -8.04
C HIS A 255 -15.30 -11.29 -6.76
N ILE A 256 -15.74 -10.85 -5.57
CA ILE A 256 -15.18 -11.35 -4.31
C ILE A 256 -15.71 -12.75 -4.00
N HIS A 257 -14.78 -13.67 -3.71
CA HIS A 257 -15.09 -15.06 -3.39
C HIS A 257 -15.89 -15.17 -2.08
N PRO A 258 -16.96 -16.01 -2.03
CA PRO A 258 -17.79 -16.16 -0.82
C PRO A 258 -17.03 -16.59 0.44
N ASP A 259 -15.93 -17.33 0.32
CA ASP A 259 -15.10 -17.72 1.46
C ASP A 259 -14.27 -16.55 2.06
N GLY A 260 -14.05 -15.50 1.29
CA GLY A 260 -13.33 -14.28 1.71
C GLY A 260 -11.83 -14.40 1.76
N TYR A 261 -11.27 -15.52 2.16
CA TYR A 261 -9.83 -15.73 2.23
C TYR A 261 -9.40 -17.08 1.63
N ALA A 262 -8.13 -17.15 1.24
CA ALA A 262 -7.47 -18.39 0.83
C ALA A 262 -6.21 -18.63 1.68
N LEU A 263 -5.77 -19.88 1.79
CA LEU A 263 -4.54 -20.20 2.46
C LEU A 263 -3.34 -20.04 1.52
N TRP A 264 -2.23 -19.58 2.06
CA TRP A 264 -0.98 -19.50 1.31
C TRP A 264 -0.44 -20.92 1.04
N HIS A 265 -0.55 -21.39 -0.21
CA HIS A 265 -0.17 -22.75 -0.61
C HIS A 265 -0.75 -23.86 0.29
N GLY A 266 -1.95 -23.68 0.83
CA GLY A 266 -2.58 -24.64 1.72
C GLY A 266 -1.98 -24.73 3.12
N GLN A 267 -1.06 -23.83 3.50
CA GLN A 267 -0.47 -23.79 4.84
C GLN A 267 -1.51 -23.36 5.89
N ASP A 268 -1.56 -24.09 6.99
CA ASP A 268 -2.50 -23.82 8.11
C ASP A 268 -1.84 -22.97 9.21
N ASP A 269 -1.14 -21.92 8.80
CA ASP A 269 -0.54 -20.96 9.72
C ASP A 269 -1.62 -20.12 10.43
N PRO A 270 -1.38 -19.64 11.66
CA PRO A 270 -2.31 -18.74 12.33
C PRO A 270 -2.43 -17.40 11.59
N PHE A 271 -3.66 -16.94 11.44
CA PHE A 271 -3.98 -15.64 10.84
C PHE A 271 -5.26 -15.05 11.46
N THR A 272 -5.56 -13.81 11.16
CA THR A 272 -6.84 -13.18 11.51
C THR A 272 -7.52 -12.64 10.27
N PHE A 273 -8.66 -13.19 9.93
CA PHE A 273 -9.63 -12.63 8.99
C PHE A 273 -10.88 -12.26 9.76
N ALA A 274 -11.22 -10.97 9.82
CA ALA A 274 -12.33 -10.51 10.64
C ALA A 274 -13.25 -9.54 9.88
N GLU A 275 -14.56 -9.58 10.18
CA GLU A 275 -15.56 -8.76 9.52
C GLU A 275 -16.56 -8.20 10.54
N TYR A 276 -17.08 -7.00 10.25
CA TYR A 276 -18.20 -6.39 10.94
C TYR A 276 -19.04 -5.56 9.97
N ASP A 277 -20.35 -5.80 9.94
CA ASP A 277 -21.33 -5.05 9.14
C ASP A 277 -20.91 -4.88 7.67
N VAL A 278 -20.61 -5.99 7.01
CA VAL A 278 -20.23 -6.03 5.59
C VAL A 278 -21.42 -6.37 4.71
N VAL A 279 -21.46 -5.85 3.49
CA VAL A 279 -22.52 -6.08 2.51
C VAL A 279 -21.95 -6.70 1.25
N ALA A 280 -22.51 -7.83 0.82
CA ALA A 280 -22.18 -8.51 -0.43
C ALA A 280 -23.44 -8.80 -1.26
N PRO A 281 -23.36 -8.87 -2.58
CA PRO A 281 -24.50 -9.22 -3.46
C PRO A 281 -24.80 -10.72 -3.52
N TYR A 282 -24.14 -11.52 -2.68
CA TYR A 282 -24.25 -12.98 -2.58
C TYR A 282 -24.26 -13.43 -1.12
N PRO A 283 -24.72 -14.66 -0.80
CA PRO A 283 -24.59 -15.22 0.55
C PRO A 283 -23.11 -15.36 0.95
N ILE A 284 -22.75 -14.77 2.07
CA ILE A 284 -21.40 -14.88 2.65
C ILE A 284 -21.27 -16.25 3.31
N THR A 285 -20.30 -17.05 2.88
CA THR A 285 -20.01 -18.39 3.42
C THR A 285 -18.61 -18.39 4.05
N ARG A 286 -18.52 -17.95 5.29
CA ARG A 286 -17.25 -17.97 6.03
C ARG A 286 -17.14 -19.26 6.85
N ASP A 287 -15.96 -19.83 6.88
CA ASP A 287 -15.69 -20.94 7.79
C ASP A 287 -15.43 -20.46 9.22
N ARG A 288 -15.23 -21.42 10.15
CA ARG A 288 -15.02 -21.18 11.58
C ARG A 288 -13.79 -20.35 11.93
N ARG A 289 -12.85 -20.11 11.00
CA ARG A 289 -11.63 -19.31 11.22
C ARG A 289 -11.87 -17.84 10.94
N ALA A 290 -12.90 -17.51 10.17
CA ALA A 290 -13.33 -16.14 10.00
C ALA A 290 -14.01 -15.63 11.28
N CYS A 291 -13.64 -14.45 11.71
CA CYS A 291 -14.07 -13.84 12.94
C CYS A 291 -15.18 -12.80 12.69
N ALA A 292 -16.38 -13.01 13.22
CA ALA A 292 -17.39 -11.95 13.25
C ALA A 292 -17.14 -11.07 14.48
N LEU A 293 -16.84 -9.79 14.25
CA LEU A 293 -16.63 -8.83 15.34
C LEU A 293 -17.98 -8.34 15.89
N THR A 294 -18.00 -8.00 17.17
CA THR A 294 -19.07 -7.18 17.74
C THR A 294 -18.83 -5.70 17.43
N GLN A 295 -19.88 -4.88 17.51
CA GLN A 295 -19.76 -3.42 17.35
C GLN A 295 -18.67 -2.84 18.26
N ALA A 296 -18.65 -3.21 19.53
CA ALA A 296 -17.67 -2.72 20.49
C ALA A 296 -16.22 -3.08 20.11
N GLN A 297 -15.99 -4.27 19.53
CA GLN A 297 -14.67 -4.69 19.05
C GLN A 297 -14.24 -3.87 17.83
N ALA A 298 -15.16 -3.66 16.87
CA ALA A 298 -14.91 -2.84 15.68
C ALA A 298 -14.59 -1.39 16.06
N GLU A 299 -15.40 -0.75 16.91
CA GLU A 299 -15.18 0.62 17.41
C GLU A 299 -13.87 0.76 18.17
N LYS A 300 -13.52 -0.23 19.01
CA LYS A 300 -12.24 -0.26 19.76
C LYS A 300 -11.05 -0.31 18.79
N LEU A 301 -11.13 -1.15 17.76
CA LEU A 301 -10.07 -1.28 16.75
C LEU A 301 -9.88 0.05 15.99
N LEU A 302 -10.95 0.64 15.47
CA LEU A 302 -10.92 1.93 14.76
C LEU A 302 -10.39 3.07 15.65
N SER A 303 -10.79 3.09 16.93
CA SER A 303 -10.34 4.10 17.91
C SER A 303 -8.85 4.02 18.18
N SER A 304 -8.24 2.84 18.05
CA SER A 304 -6.80 2.63 18.27
C SER A 304 -5.93 3.38 17.27
N PHE A 305 -6.41 3.63 16.06
CA PHE A 305 -5.72 4.45 15.05
C PHE A 305 -5.82 5.96 15.32
N LYS A 306 -6.82 6.41 16.10
CA LYS A 306 -7.02 7.84 16.43
C LYS A 306 -6.14 8.31 17.59
N LYS A 307 -5.79 7.41 18.52
CA LYS A 307 -5.02 7.76 19.73
C LYS A 307 -3.57 8.18 19.46
N ASN A 308 -2.97 7.70 18.39
CA ASN A 308 -1.59 8.04 18.03
C ASN A 308 -1.43 9.49 17.51
N ARG A 309 -2.54 10.23 17.26
CA ARG A 309 -2.52 11.63 16.78
C ARG A 309 -2.34 12.70 17.86
N LYS A 310 -2.37 12.36 19.18
CA LYS A 310 -2.41 13.36 20.26
C LYS A 310 -1.08 13.65 20.93
N THR A 311 0.01 13.12 20.45
CA THR A 311 1.32 13.24 21.13
C THR A 311 2.42 13.87 20.27
N HIS A 312 2.09 14.91 19.46
CA HIS A 312 3.20 15.76 18.92
C HIS A 312 2.69 17.13 18.48
#